data_ed053222a476aead5b9ab97665656835
#
_entry.id   ed053222a476aead5b9ab97665656835
#
_cell.length_a   1.000
_cell.length_b   1.000
_cell.length_c   1.000
_cell.angle_alpha   90.00
_cell.angle_beta   90.00
_cell.angle_gamma   90.00
#
_symmetry.space_group_name_H-M   'P 1'
#
loop_
_entity.id
_entity.type
_entity.pdbx_description
1 polymer ?
#
loop_
_entity_poly.entity_id
_entity_poly.type
_entity_poly.pdbx_seq_one_letter_code
_entity_poly.pdbx_strand_id
1 'polypeptide(L)'
;MLLKLLPAGNDFRRSGGAFVMVNTAVELEVLEEKMPESPWHNKNVEAVKELLEQALTDHPTAVVFRDLFFQFKGKRYAPDLAVVLQGSPPLESIGLVYRVPEDGPAPDAIVEVAVSSRALGEALGDKVYFYAEMGVKDYLVIQAFPEKPVRLWFCHPNFGELPSPVGEAVLETLGVKVSVQGQKVRMFDRAGNEILPLREMLEQERRKREELERRVAELEQKLKSGNL
;
A
#
# COMPACT_ATOMS: atom_id res chain seq x y z
N MET A 1 21.51 0.41 -34.46
CA MET A 1 20.37 0.07 -35.34
C MET A 1 19.26 1.04 -34.99
N LEU A 2 19.11 2.11 -35.79
CA LEU A 2 18.15 3.19 -35.52
C LEU A 2 16.74 2.71 -35.88
N LEU A 3 15.90 2.55 -34.89
CA LEU A 3 14.44 2.45 -35.12
C LEU A 3 13.92 3.85 -35.49
N LYS A 4 13.50 4.00 -36.74
CA LYS A 4 12.75 5.17 -37.21
C LYS A 4 11.44 5.24 -36.42
N LEU A 5 11.25 6.34 -35.67
CA LEU A 5 9.96 6.75 -35.12
C LEU A 5 8.99 6.96 -36.29
N LEU A 6 7.99 6.13 -36.39
CA LEU A 6 6.81 6.40 -37.20
C LEU A 6 5.98 7.48 -36.47
N PRO A 7 5.39 8.45 -37.18
CA PRO A 7 4.54 9.44 -36.55
C PRO A 7 3.33 8.73 -35.96
N ALA A 8 2.93 9.17 -34.76
CA ALA A 8 1.77 8.68 -34.03
C ALA A 8 0.54 8.66 -34.94
N GLY A 9 0.08 7.48 -35.32
CA GLY A 9 -1.14 7.29 -36.04
C GLY A 9 -2.32 7.54 -35.12
N ASN A 10 -3.13 8.53 -35.46
CA ASN A 10 -4.42 8.73 -34.82
C ASN A 10 -5.35 7.57 -35.21
N ASP A 11 -5.56 6.64 -34.30
CA ASP A 11 -6.57 5.61 -34.49
C ASP A 11 -7.96 6.18 -34.26
N PHE A 12 -8.74 6.27 -35.35
CA PHE A 12 -10.14 6.69 -35.31
C PHE A 12 -11.02 5.47 -35.16
N ARG A 13 -11.69 5.31 -34.02
CA ARG A 13 -12.73 4.30 -33.83
C ARG A 13 -14.11 4.92 -33.99
N ARG A 14 -14.98 4.28 -34.76
CA ARG A 14 -16.37 4.68 -34.97
C ARG A 14 -17.24 4.13 -33.84
N SER A 15 -17.80 5.01 -33.05
CA SER A 15 -18.82 4.67 -32.04
C SER A 15 -20.00 5.63 -32.22
N GLY A 16 -21.16 5.08 -32.59
CA GLY A 16 -22.42 5.82 -32.61
C GLY A 16 -22.46 7.09 -33.49
N GLY A 17 -21.76 7.13 -34.61
CA GLY A 17 -21.81 8.23 -35.58
C GLY A 17 -20.88 9.43 -35.30
N ALA A 18 -20.15 9.43 -34.19
CA ALA A 18 -19.11 10.42 -33.88
C ALA A 18 -17.72 9.78 -33.89
N PHE A 19 -16.72 10.50 -34.42
CA PHE A 19 -15.31 10.10 -34.30
C PHE A 19 -14.78 10.58 -32.95
N VAL A 20 -14.39 9.64 -32.09
CA VAL A 20 -13.68 9.96 -30.84
C VAL A 20 -12.19 9.72 -31.06
N MET A 21 -11.39 10.77 -30.85
CA MET A 21 -9.93 10.60 -30.76
C MET A 21 -9.61 9.92 -29.44
N VAL A 22 -9.16 8.68 -29.51
CA VAL A 22 -8.54 8.00 -28.36
C VAL A 22 -7.09 8.45 -28.31
N ASN A 23 -6.70 9.15 -27.28
CA ASN A 23 -5.33 9.63 -27.11
C ASN A 23 -4.47 8.48 -26.58
N THR A 24 -4.07 7.56 -27.48
CA THR A 24 -3.21 6.41 -27.18
C THR A 24 -1.80 6.81 -26.72
N ALA A 25 -1.38 8.05 -26.96
CA ALA A 25 -0.06 8.54 -26.54
C ALA A 25 0.08 8.65 -25.01
N VAL A 26 -1.01 8.95 -24.28
CA VAL A 26 -0.99 9.07 -22.82
C VAL A 26 -0.83 7.71 -22.14
N GLU A 27 -1.43 6.65 -22.68
CA GLU A 27 -1.29 5.29 -22.13
C GLU A 27 0.11 4.72 -22.38
N LEU A 28 0.73 5.01 -23.52
CA LEU A 28 2.10 4.59 -23.83
C LEU A 28 3.14 5.30 -22.94
N GLU A 29 2.99 6.59 -22.68
CA GLU A 29 3.88 7.33 -21.76
C GLU A 29 3.85 6.77 -20.32
N VAL A 30 2.68 6.35 -19.86
CA VAL A 30 2.53 5.74 -18.51
C VAL A 30 3.28 4.40 -18.41
N LEU A 31 3.30 3.62 -19.49
CA LEU A 31 3.98 2.31 -19.52
C LEU A 31 5.50 2.43 -19.59
N GLU A 32 6.04 3.52 -20.19
CA GLU A 32 7.48 3.73 -20.31
C GLU A 32 8.15 4.23 -19.02
N GLU A 33 7.41 4.90 -18.13
CA GLU A 33 7.96 5.46 -16.88
C GLU A 33 8.15 4.43 -15.76
N LYS A 34 7.50 3.25 -15.83
CA LYS A 34 7.57 2.25 -14.77
C LYS A 34 8.63 1.18 -15.07
N MET A 35 9.76 1.26 -14.36
CA MET A 35 10.79 0.22 -14.41
C MET A 35 10.32 -1.06 -13.68
N PRO A 36 10.71 -2.25 -14.18
CA PRO A 36 10.41 -3.50 -13.48
C PRO A 36 10.97 -3.48 -12.05
N GLU A 37 10.14 -3.82 -11.09
CA GLU A 37 10.51 -3.89 -9.69
C GLU A 37 11.23 -5.19 -9.37
N SER A 38 12.17 -5.12 -8.41
CA SER A 38 12.88 -6.33 -7.99
C SER A 38 11.97 -7.28 -7.22
N PRO A 39 12.19 -8.61 -7.26
CA PRO A 39 11.44 -9.56 -6.44
C PRO A 39 11.50 -9.25 -4.94
N TRP A 40 12.60 -8.66 -4.47
CA TRP A 40 12.75 -8.22 -3.08
C TRP A 40 11.84 -7.04 -2.75
N HIS A 41 11.73 -6.06 -3.65
CA HIS A 41 10.79 -4.95 -3.52
C HIS A 41 9.36 -5.47 -3.44
N ASN A 42 8.94 -6.24 -4.45
CA ASN A 42 7.59 -6.82 -4.51
C ASN A 42 7.22 -7.60 -3.25
N LYS A 43 8.15 -8.42 -2.72
CA LYS A 43 7.93 -9.17 -1.49
C LYS A 43 7.64 -8.26 -0.30
N ASN A 44 8.37 -7.16 -0.15
CA ASN A 44 8.19 -6.24 0.97
C ASN A 44 6.90 -5.40 0.81
N VAL A 45 6.60 -4.95 -0.40
CA VAL A 45 5.34 -4.23 -0.69
C VAL A 45 4.14 -5.10 -0.40
N GLU A 46 4.12 -6.37 -0.86
CA GLU A 46 3.03 -7.31 -0.59
C GLU A 46 2.84 -7.56 0.91
N ALA A 47 3.93 -7.75 1.66
CA ALA A 47 3.84 -7.96 3.10
C ALA A 47 3.23 -6.75 3.83
N VAL A 48 3.60 -5.53 3.43
CA VAL A 48 3.05 -4.30 4.00
C VAL A 48 1.59 -4.11 3.59
N LYS A 49 1.27 -4.38 2.31
CA LYS A 49 -0.09 -4.31 1.79
C LYS A 49 -1.05 -5.22 2.56
N GLU A 50 -0.65 -6.48 2.77
CA GLU A 50 -1.45 -7.45 3.53
C GLU A 50 -1.74 -6.95 4.95
N LEU A 51 -0.74 -6.39 5.65
CA LEU A 51 -0.93 -5.82 6.98
C LEU A 51 -1.89 -4.61 6.98
N LEU A 52 -1.78 -3.72 5.99
CA LEU A 52 -2.69 -2.59 5.84
C LEU A 52 -4.13 -3.05 5.55
N GLU A 53 -4.31 -4.03 4.68
CA GLU A 53 -5.64 -4.60 4.37
C GLU A 53 -6.26 -5.25 5.62
N GLN A 54 -5.48 -5.96 6.44
CA GLN A 54 -5.94 -6.51 7.72
C GLN A 54 -6.29 -5.40 8.72
N ALA A 55 -5.48 -4.35 8.79
CA ALA A 55 -5.74 -3.19 9.65
C ALA A 55 -7.07 -2.47 9.31
N LEU A 56 -7.45 -2.52 8.04
CA LEU A 56 -8.62 -1.81 7.51
C LEU A 56 -9.87 -2.69 7.36
N THR A 57 -9.87 -3.90 7.93
CA THR A 57 -11.00 -4.84 7.85
C THR A 57 -12.31 -4.22 8.36
N ASP A 58 -12.24 -3.35 9.37
CA ASP A 58 -13.41 -2.64 9.92
C ASP A 58 -13.77 -1.36 9.13
N HIS A 59 -13.08 -1.07 8.03
CA HIS A 59 -13.30 0.06 7.14
C HIS A 59 -13.77 -0.40 5.76
N PRO A 60 -15.05 -0.75 5.57
CA PRO A 60 -15.53 -1.42 4.34
C PRO A 60 -15.42 -0.56 3.06
N THR A 61 -15.22 0.76 3.21
CA THR A 61 -15.03 1.69 2.10
C THR A 61 -13.56 1.99 1.81
N ALA A 62 -12.65 1.49 2.65
CA ALA A 62 -11.22 1.72 2.47
C ALA A 62 -10.69 0.89 1.30
N VAL A 63 -9.81 1.50 0.53
CA VAL A 63 -9.12 0.87 -0.59
C VAL A 63 -7.62 1.06 -0.43
N VAL A 64 -6.87 -0.04 -0.55
CA VAL A 64 -5.41 -0.03 -0.62
C VAL A 64 -5.00 -0.21 -2.08
N PHE A 65 -4.58 0.87 -2.70
CA PHE A 65 -4.03 0.84 -4.05
C PHE A 65 -2.57 0.41 -4.02
N ARG A 66 -2.19 -0.36 -5.01
CA ARG A 66 -0.80 -0.69 -5.30
C ARG A 66 -0.46 -0.26 -6.72
N ASP A 67 0.70 0.37 -6.89
CA ASP A 67 1.27 0.67 -8.21
C ASP A 67 0.36 1.51 -9.12
N LEU A 68 -0.56 2.29 -8.55
CA LEU A 68 -1.47 3.13 -9.28
C LEU A 68 -0.88 4.54 -9.41
N PHE A 69 -0.90 5.10 -10.61
CA PHE A 69 -0.52 6.50 -10.80
C PHE A 69 -1.56 7.44 -10.20
N PHE A 70 -1.11 8.32 -9.31
CA PHE A 70 -1.90 9.47 -8.85
C PHE A 70 -1.47 10.69 -9.64
N GLN A 71 -2.44 11.36 -10.26
CA GLN A 71 -2.24 12.59 -11.02
C GLN A 71 -2.83 13.78 -10.27
N PHE A 72 -2.03 14.83 -10.12
CA PHE A 72 -2.44 16.07 -9.49
C PHE A 72 -1.71 17.24 -10.14
N LYS A 73 -2.45 18.31 -10.55
CA LYS A 73 -1.90 19.51 -11.22
C LYS A 73 -0.97 19.19 -12.40
N GLY A 74 -1.30 18.18 -13.20
CA GLY A 74 -0.52 17.78 -14.38
C GLY A 74 0.74 16.95 -14.09
N LYS A 75 1.12 16.77 -12.83
CA LYS A 75 2.18 15.84 -12.42
C LYS A 75 1.58 14.50 -12.00
N ARG A 76 2.36 13.44 -12.09
CA ARG A 76 1.93 12.10 -11.64
C ARG A 76 3.07 11.32 -11.01
N TYR A 77 2.76 10.57 -9.95
CA TYR A 77 3.63 9.60 -9.30
C TYR A 77 2.84 8.35 -8.96
N ALA A 78 3.51 7.20 -9.02
CA ALA A 78 2.96 5.94 -8.54
C ALA A 78 3.62 5.60 -7.20
N PRO A 79 2.90 5.73 -6.07
CA PRO A 79 3.37 5.19 -4.80
C PRO A 79 3.30 3.67 -4.81
N ASP A 80 4.13 3.02 -4.01
CA ASP A 80 4.04 1.58 -3.83
C ASP A 80 2.69 1.18 -3.25
N LEU A 81 2.22 1.93 -2.23
CA LEU A 81 0.91 1.76 -1.63
C LEU A 81 0.27 3.12 -1.32
N ALA A 82 -1.02 3.25 -1.63
CA ALA A 82 -1.83 4.40 -1.24
C ALA A 82 -3.15 3.92 -0.62
N VAL A 83 -3.56 4.54 0.47
CA VAL A 83 -4.80 4.22 1.18
C VAL A 83 -5.78 5.37 1.03
N VAL A 84 -6.98 5.06 0.55
CA VAL A 84 -8.13 5.96 0.53
C VAL A 84 -9.21 5.35 1.41
N LEU A 85 -9.55 6.00 2.52
CA LEU A 85 -10.53 5.46 3.49
C LEU A 85 -11.96 5.58 3.00
N GLN A 86 -12.29 6.67 2.30
CA GLN A 86 -13.63 6.95 1.81
C GLN A 86 -13.59 7.73 0.50
N GLY A 87 -14.63 7.55 -0.32
CA GLY A 87 -14.81 8.34 -1.54
C GLY A 87 -14.00 7.87 -2.74
N SER A 88 -13.34 6.71 -2.64
CA SER A 88 -12.78 6.05 -3.82
C SER A 88 -13.91 5.60 -4.76
N PRO A 89 -13.79 5.80 -6.08
CA PRO A 89 -14.70 5.20 -7.04
C PRO A 89 -14.56 3.67 -7.05
N PRO A 90 -15.53 2.93 -7.62
CA PRO A 90 -15.41 1.49 -7.82
C PRO A 90 -14.11 1.14 -8.56
N LEU A 91 -13.39 0.12 -8.10
CA LEU A 91 -12.06 -0.26 -8.64
C LEU A 91 -12.10 -0.53 -10.16
N GLU A 92 -13.18 -1.12 -10.65
CA GLU A 92 -13.40 -1.40 -12.06
C GLU A 92 -13.57 -0.15 -12.94
N SER A 93 -13.85 1.00 -12.33
CA SER A 93 -13.95 2.29 -13.02
C SER A 93 -12.64 3.07 -13.06
N ILE A 94 -11.64 2.64 -12.26
CA ILE A 94 -10.33 3.27 -12.19
C ILE A 94 -9.45 2.64 -13.29
N GLY A 95 -8.91 3.50 -14.16
CA GLY A 95 -7.91 3.07 -15.16
C GLY A 95 -6.51 2.98 -14.55
N LEU A 96 -5.49 3.24 -15.35
CA LEU A 96 -4.09 3.26 -14.89
C LEU A 96 -3.74 4.51 -14.07
N VAL A 97 -4.59 5.53 -14.09
CA VAL A 97 -4.36 6.84 -13.45
C VAL A 97 -5.57 7.23 -12.63
N TYR A 98 -5.34 7.56 -11.37
CA TYR A 98 -6.31 8.15 -10.45
C TYR A 98 -6.07 9.67 -10.38
N ARG A 99 -7.00 10.45 -10.87
CA ARG A 99 -6.89 11.91 -10.90
C ARG A 99 -7.50 12.52 -9.64
N VAL A 100 -6.74 13.37 -8.99
CA VAL A 100 -7.19 14.09 -7.80
C VAL A 100 -7.45 15.56 -8.20
N PRO A 101 -8.65 16.10 -7.95
CA PRO A 101 -9.80 15.50 -7.27
C PRO A 101 -10.84 14.84 -8.20
N GLU A 102 -10.62 14.76 -9.51
CA GLU A 102 -11.62 14.41 -10.52
C GLU A 102 -12.18 12.99 -10.34
N ASP A 103 -11.32 12.02 -10.05
CA ASP A 103 -11.70 10.61 -9.83
C ASP A 103 -12.05 10.34 -8.36
N GLY A 104 -11.59 11.19 -7.43
CA GLY A 104 -11.86 11.08 -6.00
C GLY A 104 -10.87 11.85 -5.11
N PRO A 105 -10.91 11.64 -3.79
CA PRO A 105 -10.08 12.38 -2.84
C PRO A 105 -8.60 11.98 -2.94
N ALA A 106 -7.74 12.83 -2.39
CA ALA A 106 -6.34 12.46 -2.13
C ALA A 106 -6.26 11.26 -1.18
N PRO A 107 -5.24 10.40 -1.31
CA PRO A 107 -5.00 9.34 -0.34
C PRO A 107 -4.85 9.87 1.08
N ASP A 108 -5.43 9.17 2.05
CA ASP A 108 -5.26 9.47 3.47
C ASP A 108 -3.83 9.14 3.93
N ALA A 109 -3.26 8.04 3.43
CA ALA A 109 -1.89 7.64 3.71
C ALA A 109 -1.19 7.11 2.45
N ILE A 110 0.12 7.33 2.38
CA ILE A 110 0.99 6.74 1.36
C ILE A 110 2.15 6.03 2.06
N VAL A 111 2.48 4.85 1.55
CA VAL A 111 3.65 4.07 1.99
C VAL A 111 4.53 3.76 0.78
N GLU A 112 5.81 4.11 0.90
CA GLU A 112 6.86 3.78 -0.05
C GLU A 112 7.82 2.75 0.55
N VAL A 113 8.28 1.79 -0.24
CA VAL A 113 9.21 0.75 0.16
C VAL A 113 10.52 0.88 -0.61
N ALA A 114 11.48 1.55 -0.01
CA ALA A 114 12.77 1.80 -0.64
C ALA A 114 13.74 0.64 -0.41
N VAL A 115 14.11 -0.09 -1.47
CA VAL A 115 15.07 -1.21 -1.42
C VAL A 115 16.48 -0.83 -1.91
N SER A 116 16.67 0.43 -2.29
CA SER A 116 17.95 0.98 -2.73
C SER A 116 18.12 2.43 -2.26
N SER A 117 19.36 2.91 -2.24
CA SER A 117 19.65 4.31 -1.89
C SER A 117 19.02 5.30 -2.86
N ARG A 118 18.91 4.94 -4.14
CA ARG A 118 18.24 5.76 -5.17
C ARG A 118 16.75 5.88 -4.85
N ALA A 119 16.04 4.75 -4.67
CA ALA A 119 14.62 4.75 -4.33
C ALA A 119 14.35 5.51 -3.02
N LEU A 120 15.22 5.37 -2.00
CA LEU A 120 15.13 6.14 -0.78
C LEU A 120 15.27 7.65 -1.04
N GLY A 121 16.24 8.06 -1.84
CA GLY A 121 16.42 9.47 -2.20
C GLY A 121 15.21 10.05 -2.94
N GLU A 122 14.61 9.30 -3.85
CA GLU A 122 13.39 9.70 -4.57
C GLU A 122 12.19 9.82 -3.60
N ALA A 123 12.02 8.85 -2.69
CA ALA A 123 10.95 8.87 -1.70
C ALA A 123 11.09 10.00 -0.67
N LEU A 124 12.30 10.35 -0.27
CA LEU A 124 12.57 11.45 0.68
C LEU A 124 12.69 12.83 0.00
N GLY A 125 12.64 12.88 -1.33
CA GLY A 125 12.80 14.08 -2.15
C GLY A 125 11.48 14.61 -2.71
N ASP A 126 11.41 14.67 -4.05
CA ASP A 126 10.32 15.34 -4.78
C ASP A 126 8.93 14.76 -4.51
N LYS A 127 8.83 13.47 -4.23
CA LYS A 127 7.56 12.82 -3.92
C LYS A 127 6.87 13.42 -2.69
N VAL A 128 7.63 13.80 -1.65
CA VAL A 128 7.06 14.41 -0.42
C VAL A 128 6.28 15.68 -0.76
N TYR A 129 6.87 16.56 -1.56
CA TYR A 129 6.23 17.83 -1.94
C TYR A 129 5.00 17.61 -2.78
N PHE A 130 5.05 16.65 -3.70
CA PHE A 130 3.89 16.30 -4.52
C PHE A 130 2.73 15.78 -3.66
N TYR A 131 3.01 14.87 -2.73
CA TYR A 131 1.99 14.30 -1.85
C TYR A 131 1.44 15.34 -0.85
N ALA A 132 2.30 16.24 -0.37
CA ALA A 132 1.88 17.37 0.46
C ALA A 132 0.89 18.29 -0.28
N GLU A 133 1.23 18.70 -1.51
CA GLU A 133 0.34 19.55 -2.33
C GLU A 133 -0.97 18.85 -2.69
N MET A 134 -0.96 17.53 -2.88
CA MET A 134 -2.14 16.73 -3.15
C MET A 134 -3.06 16.60 -1.93
N GLY A 135 -2.52 16.78 -0.71
CA GLY A 135 -3.29 16.73 0.53
C GLY A 135 -3.20 15.40 1.29
N VAL A 136 -2.18 14.59 1.00
CA VAL A 136 -1.87 13.37 1.76
C VAL A 136 -1.57 13.72 3.22
N LYS A 137 -2.13 12.96 4.16
CA LYS A 137 -2.03 13.24 5.60
C LYS A 137 -0.84 12.51 6.24
N ASP A 138 -0.67 11.23 5.94
CA ASP A 138 0.38 10.38 6.49
C ASP A 138 1.30 9.88 5.37
N TYR A 139 2.61 10.03 5.55
CA TYR A 139 3.60 9.56 4.60
C TYR A 139 4.68 8.74 5.30
N LEU A 140 4.74 7.46 4.96
CA LEU A 140 5.69 6.50 5.52
C LEU A 140 6.63 5.97 4.44
N VAL A 141 7.94 6.04 4.68
CA VAL A 141 8.94 5.36 3.85
C VAL A 141 9.59 4.23 4.66
N ILE A 142 9.51 3.03 4.14
CA ILE A 142 10.10 1.82 4.70
C ILE A 142 11.38 1.54 3.93
N GLN A 143 12.53 1.82 4.56
CA GLN A 143 13.83 1.49 4.00
C GLN A 143 14.12 0.00 4.27
N ALA A 144 13.93 -0.86 3.27
CA ALA A 144 14.07 -2.31 3.35
C ALA A 144 15.24 -2.80 2.47
N PHE A 145 16.46 -2.34 2.74
CA PHE A 145 17.63 -2.77 1.99
C PHE A 145 17.96 -4.24 2.29
N PRO A 146 18.35 -5.04 1.28
CA PRO A 146 18.78 -6.41 1.49
C PRO A 146 19.86 -6.48 2.58
N GLU A 147 19.77 -7.51 3.45
CA GLU A 147 20.73 -7.81 4.53
C GLU A 147 20.96 -6.71 5.56
N LYS A 148 20.16 -5.64 5.55
CA LYS A 148 20.22 -4.55 6.53
C LYS A 148 18.94 -4.51 7.38
N PRO A 149 19.03 -4.03 8.62
CA PRO A 149 17.83 -3.75 9.41
C PRO A 149 16.91 -2.77 8.67
N VAL A 150 15.62 -3.01 8.73
CA VAL A 150 14.61 -2.08 8.21
C VAL A 150 14.64 -0.80 9.05
N ARG A 151 14.41 0.34 8.38
CA ARG A 151 14.26 1.65 9.02
C ARG A 151 12.99 2.31 8.54
N LEU A 152 12.36 3.09 9.41
CA LEU A 152 11.19 3.89 9.09
C LEU A 152 11.57 5.36 8.99
N TRP A 153 10.97 6.04 8.01
CA TRP A 153 10.99 7.49 7.83
C TRP A 153 9.55 7.93 7.74
N PHE A 154 9.16 8.90 8.54
CA PHE A 154 7.78 9.30 8.65
C PHE A 154 7.61 10.81 8.72
N CYS A 155 6.50 11.31 8.18
CA CYS A 155 6.05 12.68 8.32
C CYS A 155 4.53 12.82 8.09
N HIS A 156 4.03 14.00 8.43
CA HIS A 156 2.70 14.50 8.07
C HIS A 156 2.87 15.61 7.01
N PRO A 157 2.96 15.28 5.71
CA PRO A 157 3.38 16.24 4.68
C PRO A 157 2.41 17.41 4.51
N ASN A 158 1.10 17.21 4.73
CA ASN A 158 0.11 18.28 4.68
C ASN A 158 0.27 19.34 5.79
N PHE A 159 1.08 19.06 6.83
CA PHE A 159 1.47 20.01 7.85
C PHE A 159 2.85 20.66 7.60
N GLY A 160 3.45 20.38 6.43
CA GLY A 160 4.76 20.93 6.05
C GLY A 160 5.95 20.19 6.67
N GLU A 161 5.73 19.00 7.23
CA GLU A 161 6.80 18.18 7.78
C GLU A 161 7.56 17.43 6.68
N LEU A 162 8.87 17.26 6.90
CA LEU A 162 9.71 16.41 6.05
C LEU A 162 9.94 15.06 6.71
N PRO A 163 10.08 13.96 5.94
CA PRO A 163 10.35 12.65 6.48
C PRO A 163 11.59 12.63 7.34
N SER A 164 11.46 12.16 8.57
CA SER A 164 12.57 11.97 9.50
C SER A 164 12.64 10.50 9.95
N PRO A 165 13.84 10.00 10.32
CA PRO A 165 14.00 8.64 10.82
C PRO A 165 13.30 8.49 12.16
N VAL A 166 12.50 7.43 12.32
CA VAL A 166 11.74 7.16 13.54
C VAL A 166 11.90 5.70 13.97
N GLY A 167 11.78 5.42 15.26
CA GLY A 167 11.72 4.04 15.77
C GLY A 167 10.36 3.40 15.53
N GLU A 168 9.31 4.19 15.66
CA GLU A 168 7.91 3.84 15.40
C GLU A 168 7.23 4.98 14.65
N ALA A 169 6.30 4.64 13.74
CA ALA A 169 5.46 5.60 13.03
C ALA A 169 4.00 5.37 13.43
N VAL A 170 3.23 6.44 13.57
CA VAL A 170 1.79 6.36 13.81
C VAL A 170 1.08 6.97 12.62
N LEU A 171 0.42 6.14 11.84
CA LEU A 171 -0.48 6.56 10.76
C LEU A 171 -1.82 6.94 11.40
N GLU A 172 -1.90 8.21 11.82
CA GLU A 172 -3.03 8.72 12.63
C GLU A 172 -4.37 8.55 11.93
N THR A 173 -4.40 8.76 10.62
CA THR A 173 -5.61 8.64 9.81
C THR A 173 -6.14 7.21 9.76
N LEU A 174 -5.24 6.22 9.76
CA LEU A 174 -5.58 4.81 9.72
C LEU A 174 -5.76 4.22 11.12
N GLY A 175 -5.26 4.89 12.16
CA GLY A 175 -5.21 4.35 13.52
C GLY A 175 -4.24 3.17 13.66
N VAL A 176 -3.16 3.19 12.91
CA VAL A 176 -2.17 2.10 12.84
C VAL A 176 -0.82 2.59 13.33
N LYS A 177 -0.22 1.86 14.26
CA LYS A 177 1.16 2.04 14.66
C LYS A 177 2.04 1.05 13.89
N VAL A 178 3.11 1.55 13.29
CA VAL A 178 4.10 0.77 12.54
C VAL A 178 5.42 0.76 13.30
N SER A 179 5.99 -0.42 13.51
CA SER A 179 7.31 -0.60 14.10
C SER A 179 8.13 -1.62 13.30
N VAL A 180 9.40 -1.76 13.66
CA VAL A 180 10.29 -2.71 12.98
C VAL A 180 10.98 -3.63 13.98
N GLN A 181 11.10 -4.90 13.62
CA GLN A 181 11.86 -5.89 14.37
C GLN A 181 12.82 -6.63 13.42
N GLY A 182 14.08 -6.22 13.44
CA GLY A 182 15.07 -6.72 12.48
C GLY A 182 14.75 -6.33 11.04
N GLN A 183 14.38 -7.32 10.23
CA GLN A 183 13.96 -7.13 8.84
C GLN A 183 12.44 -7.21 8.65
N LYS A 184 11.66 -7.26 9.72
CA LYS A 184 10.21 -7.36 9.65
C LYS A 184 9.55 -6.05 10.05
N VAL A 185 8.60 -5.60 9.26
CA VAL A 185 7.64 -4.57 9.61
C VAL A 185 6.54 -5.22 10.44
N ARG A 186 6.13 -4.55 11.52
CA ARG A 186 5.02 -4.95 12.40
C ARG A 186 4.04 -3.80 12.50
N MET A 187 2.77 -4.13 12.50
CA MET A 187 1.70 -3.15 12.66
C MET A 187 0.83 -3.50 13.86
N PHE A 188 0.30 -2.47 14.49
CA PHE A 188 -0.55 -2.59 15.67
C PHE A 188 -1.77 -1.68 15.50
N ASP A 189 -2.90 -2.14 15.98
CA ASP A 189 -4.13 -1.33 16.05
C ASP A 189 -4.04 -0.26 17.16
N ARG A 190 -5.09 0.56 17.29
CA ARG A 190 -5.20 1.60 18.35
C ARG A 190 -5.19 1.04 19.76
N ALA A 191 -5.62 -0.21 19.95
CA ALA A 191 -5.60 -0.89 21.25
C ALA A 191 -4.24 -1.50 21.59
N GLY A 192 -3.29 -1.48 20.65
CA GLY A 192 -1.96 -2.07 20.78
C GLY A 192 -1.91 -3.55 20.44
N ASN A 193 -2.98 -4.14 19.86
CA ASN A 193 -2.94 -5.51 19.37
C ASN A 193 -2.15 -5.57 18.07
N GLU A 194 -1.31 -6.60 17.94
CA GLU A 194 -0.57 -6.81 16.71
C GLU A 194 -1.48 -7.27 15.57
N ILE A 195 -1.37 -6.60 14.44
CA ILE A 195 -2.02 -6.96 13.19
C ILE A 195 -1.15 -8.01 12.50
N LEU A 196 -1.70 -9.19 12.32
CA LEU A 196 -0.98 -10.33 11.75
C LEU A 196 -1.41 -10.57 10.30
N PRO A 197 -0.51 -11.07 9.43
CA PRO A 197 -0.89 -11.61 8.14
C PRO A 197 -1.95 -12.72 8.28
N LEU A 198 -2.87 -12.81 7.33
CA LEU A 198 -3.99 -13.77 7.38
C LEU A 198 -3.52 -15.21 7.64
N ARG A 199 -2.42 -15.60 7.04
CA ARG A 199 -1.83 -16.94 7.25
C ARG A 199 -1.45 -17.17 8.71
N GLU A 200 -0.80 -16.19 9.35
CA GLU A 200 -0.41 -16.29 10.75
C GLU A 200 -1.63 -16.32 11.69
N MET A 201 -2.66 -15.54 11.38
CA MET A 201 -3.94 -15.56 12.10
C MET A 201 -4.59 -16.95 12.03
N LEU A 202 -4.69 -17.54 10.85
CA LEU A 202 -5.25 -18.88 10.65
C LEU A 202 -4.45 -19.97 11.37
N GLU A 203 -3.14 -19.88 11.37
CA GLU A 203 -2.27 -20.83 12.11
C GLU A 203 -2.45 -20.70 13.64
N GLN A 204 -2.60 -19.48 14.15
CA GLN A 204 -2.89 -19.26 15.58
C GLN A 204 -4.25 -19.80 15.96
N GLU A 205 -5.28 -19.55 15.15
CA GLU A 205 -6.64 -20.04 15.38
C GLU A 205 -6.68 -21.58 15.39
N ARG A 206 -6.00 -22.22 14.42
CA ARG A 206 -5.88 -23.67 14.38
C ARG A 206 -5.24 -24.23 15.66
N ARG A 207 -4.12 -23.65 16.11
CA ARG A 207 -3.44 -24.08 17.35
C ARG A 207 -4.34 -23.94 18.58
N LYS A 208 -5.06 -22.82 18.70
CA LYS A 208 -6.02 -22.61 19.79
C LYS A 208 -7.12 -23.65 19.77
N ARG A 209 -7.66 -23.96 18.60
CA ARG A 209 -8.70 -24.97 18.42
C ARG A 209 -8.19 -26.37 18.82
N GLU A 210 -7.02 -26.78 18.36
CA GLU A 210 -6.40 -28.06 18.71
C GLU A 210 -6.15 -28.17 20.22
N GLU A 211 -5.74 -27.08 20.88
CA GLU A 211 -5.56 -27.02 22.32
C GLU A 211 -6.89 -27.18 23.09
N LEU A 212 -7.95 -26.47 22.62
CA LEU A 212 -9.26 -26.57 23.22
C LEU A 212 -9.84 -27.99 23.07
N GLU A 213 -9.72 -28.60 21.90
CA GLU A 213 -10.15 -29.99 21.64
C GLU A 213 -9.45 -30.97 22.58
N ARG A 214 -8.12 -30.82 22.75
CA ARG A 214 -7.36 -31.63 23.72
C ARG A 214 -7.87 -31.43 25.15
N ARG A 215 -8.12 -30.18 25.54
CA ARG A 215 -8.63 -29.86 26.89
C ARG A 215 -10.02 -30.45 27.15
N VAL A 216 -10.88 -30.41 26.16
CA VAL A 216 -12.22 -31.03 26.22
C VAL A 216 -12.08 -32.54 26.43
N ALA A 217 -11.23 -33.23 25.62
CA ALA A 217 -11.01 -34.66 25.75
C ALA A 217 -10.46 -35.06 27.13
N GLU A 218 -9.51 -34.29 27.68
CA GLU A 218 -8.99 -34.49 29.02
C GLU A 218 -10.09 -34.36 30.11
N LEU A 219 -10.95 -33.38 30.00
CA LEU A 219 -12.07 -33.18 30.96
C LEU A 219 -13.11 -34.29 30.85
N GLU A 220 -13.47 -34.72 29.66
CA GLU A 220 -14.37 -35.86 29.45
C GLU A 220 -13.81 -37.15 30.02
N GLN A 221 -12.50 -37.37 29.88
CA GLN A 221 -11.85 -38.52 30.48
C GLN A 221 -11.87 -38.49 32.01
N LYS A 222 -11.63 -37.33 32.63
CA LYS A 222 -11.75 -37.12 34.07
C LYS A 222 -13.16 -37.35 34.58
N LEU A 223 -14.16 -36.87 33.90
CA LEU A 223 -15.57 -37.10 34.20
C LEU A 223 -15.91 -38.60 34.17
N LYS A 224 -15.46 -39.33 33.14
CA LYS A 224 -15.69 -40.78 33.00
C LYS A 224 -14.97 -41.60 34.08
N SER A 225 -13.83 -41.12 34.57
CA SER A 225 -13.04 -41.78 35.60
C SER A 225 -13.55 -41.49 37.05
N GLY A 226 -14.54 -40.65 37.23
CA GLY A 226 -15.12 -40.31 38.53
C GLY A 226 -14.17 -39.48 39.43
N ASN A 227 -13.12 -38.88 38.88
CA ASN A 227 -12.14 -38.05 39.56
C ASN A 227 -12.48 -36.55 39.42
N LEU A 228 -13.64 -36.15 39.90
CA LEU A 228 -13.98 -34.74 40.16
C LEU A 228 -14.18 -34.54 41.63
#